data_0e2ee4731ef323f1dbf877c8dce7acb4
#
_entry.id   0e2ee4731ef323f1dbf877c8dce7acb4
#
_cell.length_a   1.000
_cell.length_b   1.000
_cell.length_c   1.000
_cell.angle_alpha   90.00
_cell.angle_beta   90.00
_cell.angle_gamma   90.00
#
_symmetry.space_group_name_H-M   'P 1'
#
loop_
_entity.id
_entity.type
_entity.pdbx_description
1 polymer ?
#
loop_
_entity_poly.entity_id
_entity_poly.type
_entity_poly.pdbx_seq_one_letter_code
_entity_poly.pdbx_strand_id
1 'polypeptide(L)'
;MTVPVLVVEDDPSVRGLLQTLLSAEGYDVATASDGLAGLGQASSRPPALVLLDLMMPDLGGVRVLEEMRDDPALVDVPVIVVTGQVDAVPAMRELLGDDNVFLKPFAVVELLARVGQVTGGPT
;
A
#
# COMPACT_ATOMS: atom_id res chain seq x y z
N MET A 1 -16.60 -5.10 -12.72
CA MET A 1 -15.82 -5.67 -11.60
C MET A 1 -15.03 -4.59 -10.94
N THR A 2 -14.96 -4.62 -9.63
CA THR A 2 -14.16 -3.65 -8.86
C THR A 2 -12.73 -4.14 -8.71
N VAL A 3 -11.80 -3.19 -8.59
CA VAL A 3 -10.38 -3.47 -8.42
C VAL A 3 -10.04 -3.45 -6.92
N PRO A 4 -9.52 -4.55 -6.36
CA PRO A 4 -9.23 -4.63 -4.94
C PRO A 4 -7.90 -3.93 -4.60
N VAL A 5 -7.94 -3.10 -3.57
CA VAL A 5 -6.77 -2.40 -3.01
C VAL A 5 -6.70 -2.68 -1.52
N LEU A 6 -5.53 -3.07 -1.04
CA LEU A 6 -5.30 -3.28 0.39
C LEU A 6 -4.47 -2.12 0.95
N VAL A 7 -4.96 -1.51 2.02
CA VAL A 7 -4.26 -0.44 2.75
C VAL A 7 -3.73 -1.03 4.06
N VAL A 8 -2.43 -1.02 4.25
CA VAL A 8 -1.76 -1.48 5.47
C VAL A 8 -1.16 -0.28 6.18
N GLU A 9 -1.81 0.18 7.23
CA GLU A 9 -1.50 1.42 7.93
C GLU A 9 -1.97 1.33 9.39
N ASP A 10 -1.09 1.57 10.34
CA ASP A 10 -1.43 1.48 11.76
C ASP A 10 -2.15 2.73 12.29
N ASP A 11 -1.89 3.91 11.74
CA ASP A 11 -2.57 5.13 12.15
C ASP A 11 -4.03 5.11 11.67
N PRO A 12 -5.01 5.08 12.60
CA PRO A 12 -6.41 4.99 12.21
C PRO A 12 -6.91 6.19 11.42
N SER A 13 -6.35 7.37 11.62
CA SER A 13 -6.74 8.58 10.87
C SER A 13 -6.28 8.49 9.42
N VAL A 14 -5.04 8.09 9.18
CA VAL A 14 -4.50 7.94 7.82
C VAL A 14 -5.16 6.74 7.13
N ARG A 15 -5.33 5.63 7.83
CA ARG A 15 -6.01 4.44 7.31
C ARG A 15 -7.44 4.78 6.85
N GLY A 16 -8.20 5.47 7.70
CA GLY A 16 -9.56 5.89 7.36
C GLY A 16 -9.63 6.87 6.21
N LEU A 17 -8.68 7.81 6.14
CA LEU A 17 -8.59 8.76 5.03
C LEU A 17 -8.34 8.04 3.71
N LEU A 18 -7.37 7.15 3.66
CA LEU A 18 -7.05 6.39 2.46
C LEU A 18 -8.22 5.50 2.02
N GLN A 19 -8.87 4.85 2.98
CA GLN A 19 -10.06 4.05 2.70
C GLN A 19 -11.17 4.89 2.06
N THR A 20 -11.46 6.05 2.64
CA THR A 20 -12.49 6.96 2.13
C THR A 20 -12.16 7.46 0.73
N LEU A 21 -10.94 7.92 0.51
CA LEU A 21 -10.50 8.46 -0.77
C LEU A 21 -10.56 7.41 -1.88
N LEU A 22 -10.03 6.22 -1.62
CA LEU A 22 -10.00 5.15 -2.63
C LEU A 22 -11.38 4.57 -2.89
N SER A 23 -12.20 4.44 -1.86
CA SER A 23 -13.58 3.97 -2.02
C SER A 23 -14.41 4.97 -2.84
N ALA A 24 -14.18 6.27 -2.64
CA ALA A 24 -14.85 7.31 -3.42
C ALA A 24 -14.46 7.27 -4.91
N GLU A 25 -13.26 6.79 -5.23
CA GLU A 25 -12.83 6.59 -6.61
C GLU A 25 -13.40 5.33 -7.25
N GLY A 26 -13.98 4.43 -6.45
CA GLY A 26 -14.62 3.21 -6.94
C GLY A 26 -13.82 1.93 -6.71
N TYR A 27 -12.72 1.97 -5.96
CA TYR A 27 -11.96 0.77 -5.61
C TYR A 27 -12.66 -0.03 -4.51
N ASP A 28 -12.42 -1.35 -4.52
CA ASP A 28 -12.83 -2.24 -3.44
C ASP A 28 -11.70 -2.26 -2.40
N VAL A 29 -11.86 -1.51 -1.32
CA VAL A 29 -10.79 -1.26 -0.35
C VAL A 29 -10.91 -2.15 0.87
N ALA A 30 -9.86 -2.91 1.14
CA ALA A 30 -9.67 -3.60 2.42
C ALA A 30 -8.58 -2.86 3.21
N THR A 31 -8.65 -2.92 4.52
CA THR A 31 -7.66 -2.29 5.39
C THR A 31 -7.10 -3.27 6.40
N ALA A 32 -5.85 -3.06 6.78
CA ALA A 32 -5.20 -3.77 7.87
C ALA A 32 -4.46 -2.76 8.75
N SER A 33 -4.49 -2.97 10.06
CA SER A 33 -3.89 -2.06 11.02
C SER A 33 -2.45 -2.42 11.40
N ASP A 34 -1.96 -3.55 10.92
CA ASP A 34 -0.59 -4.00 11.17
C ASP A 34 -0.10 -4.91 10.04
N GLY A 35 1.21 -5.19 10.07
CA GLY A 35 1.85 -5.96 9.00
C GLY A 35 1.41 -7.41 8.91
N LEU A 36 1.21 -8.08 10.06
CA LEU A 36 0.78 -9.47 10.07
C LEU A 36 -0.63 -9.62 9.50
N ALA A 37 -1.55 -8.74 9.91
CA ALA A 37 -2.91 -8.73 9.38
C ALA A 37 -2.91 -8.42 7.88
N GLY A 38 -2.05 -7.48 7.46
CA GLY A 38 -1.90 -7.13 6.05
C GLY A 38 -1.45 -8.30 5.20
N LEU A 39 -0.42 -9.02 5.64
CA LEU A 39 0.06 -10.23 4.94
C LEU A 39 -1.01 -11.30 4.87
N GLY A 40 -1.71 -11.54 5.97
CA GLY A 40 -2.78 -12.54 6.03
C GLY A 40 -3.90 -12.24 5.04
N GLN A 41 -4.33 -10.98 4.97
CA GLN A 41 -5.36 -10.55 4.01
C GLN A 41 -4.87 -10.66 2.57
N ALA A 42 -3.65 -10.22 2.29
CA ALA A 42 -3.08 -10.28 0.95
C ALA A 42 -2.94 -11.71 0.46
N SER A 43 -2.52 -12.64 1.33
CA SER A 43 -2.39 -14.07 0.98
C SER A 43 -3.75 -14.72 0.72
N SER A 44 -4.76 -14.38 1.52
CA SER A 44 -6.11 -14.95 1.37
C SER A 44 -6.80 -14.45 0.10
N ARG A 45 -6.59 -13.18 -0.25
CA ARG A 45 -7.21 -12.54 -1.40
C ARG A 45 -6.23 -11.55 -2.00
N PRO A 46 -5.33 -11.99 -2.91
CA PRO A 46 -4.32 -11.11 -3.48
C PRO A 46 -4.95 -9.86 -4.12
N PRO A 47 -4.56 -8.66 -3.68
CA PRO A 47 -5.11 -7.43 -4.24
C PRO A 47 -4.40 -7.03 -5.54
N ALA A 48 -4.97 -6.04 -6.23
CA ALA A 48 -4.33 -5.42 -7.39
C ALA A 48 -3.22 -4.44 -6.99
N LEU A 49 -3.24 -3.97 -5.74
CA LEU A 49 -2.27 -3.00 -5.20
C LEU A 49 -2.28 -3.06 -3.67
N VAL A 50 -1.11 -2.93 -3.08
CA VAL A 50 -0.96 -2.70 -1.63
C VAL A 50 -0.41 -1.29 -1.42
N LEU A 51 -1.11 -0.48 -0.62
CA LEU A 51 -0.58 0.75 -0.04
C LEU A 51 -0.01 0.41 1.32
N LEU A 52 1.25 0.67 1.53
CA LEU A 52 1.98 0.17 2.70
C LEU A 52 2.71 1.28 3.43
N ASP A 53 2.48 1.41 4.73
CA ASP A 53 3.33 2.19 5.62
C ASP A 53 4.50 1.34 6.11
N LEU A 54 5.66 1.96 6.28
CA LEU A 54 6.86 1.26 6.78
C LEU A 54 6.91 1.19 8.29
N MET A 55 6.31 2.17 8.99
CA MET A 55 6.38 2.28 10.44
C MET A 55 5.15 1.65 11.09
N MET A 56 5.28 0.39 11.48
CA MET A 56 4.22 -0.34 12.17
C MET A 56 4.78 -1.10 13.37
N PRO A 57 3.99 -1.27 14.46
CA PRO A 57 4.54 -1.76 15.73
C PRO A 57 4.92 -3.23 15.77
N ASP A 58 4.28 -4.08 14.94
CA ASP A 58 4.52 -5.53 14.97
C ASP A 58 5.55 -5.96 13.93
N LEU A 59 5.11 -6.02 12.68
CA LEU A 59 5.94 -6.38 11.54
C LEU A 59 6.10 -5.13 10.68
N GLY A 60 7.29 -4.56 10.65
CA GLY A 60 7.55 -3.34 9.88
C GLY A 60 7.29 -3.54 8.38
N GLY A 61 7.01 -2.43 7.68
CA GLY A 61 6.67 -2.48 6.26
C GLY A 61 7.77 -3.09 5.38
N VAL A 62 9.04 -2.90 5.74
CA VAL A 62 10.15 -3.54 5.01
C VAL A 62 10.03 -5.05 5.08
N ARG A 63 9.69 -5.59 6.25
CA ARG A 63 9.50 -7.03 6.43
C ARG A 63 8.28 -7.53 5.65
N VAL A 64 7.22 -6.75 5.60
CA VAL A 64 6.05 -7.07 4.77
C VAL A 64 6.46 -7.21 3.30
N LEU A 65 7.27 -6.28 2.80
CA LEU A 65 7.79 -6.36 1.43
C LEU A 65 8.62 -7.61 1.19
N GLU A 66 9.50 -7.97 2.12
CA GLU A 66 10.30 -9.18 2.00
C GLU A 66 9.43 -10.44 1.95
N GLU A 67 8.45 -10.53 2.83
CA GLU A 67 7.53 -11.68 2.86
C GLU A 67 6.69 -11.76 1.57
N MET A 68 6.25 -10.62 1.03
CA MET A 68 5.52 -10.60 -0.24
C MET A 68 6.39 -11.09 -1.38
N ARG A 69 7.66 -10.72 -1.42
CA ARG A 69 8.58 -11.15 -2.47
C ARG A 69 8.88 -12.64 -2.43
N ASP A 70 8.82 -13.23 -1.24
CA ASP A 70 9.06 -14.66 -1.04
C ASP A 70 7.81 -15.52 -1.29
N ASP A 71 6.64 -14.90 -1.45
CA ASP A 71 5.38 -15.59 -1.68
C ASP A 71 5.02 -15.54 -3.18
N PRO A 72 4.98 -16.70 -3.87
CA PRO A 72 4.64 -16.73 -5.30
C PRO A 72 3.29 -16.10 -5.63
N ALA A 73 2.34 -16.11 -4.70
CA ALA A 73 1.03 -15.50 -4.90
C ALA A 73 1.07 -13.98 -4.83
N LEU A 74 2.10 -13.39 -4.21
CA LEU A 74 2.18 -11.96 -3.94
C LEU A 74 3.35 -11.26 -4.64
N VAL A 75 4.30 -12.01 -5.19
CA VAL A 75 5.53 -11.45 -5.76
C VAL A 75 5.28 -10.41 -6.85
N ASP A 76 4.19 -10.56 -7.60
CA ASP A 76 3.85 -9.65 -8.69
C ASP A 76 2.84 -8.57 -8.30
N VAL A 77 2.37 -8.57 -7.05
CA VAL A 77 1.45 -7.53 -6.58
C VAL A 77 2.22 -6.22 -6.41
N PRO A 78 1.82 -5.14 -7.09
CA PRO A 78 2.49 -3.85 -6.94
C PRO A 78 2.28 -3.26 -5.56
N VAL A 79 3.27 -2.52 -5.08
CA VAL A 79 3.26 -1.86 -3.78
C VAL A 79 3.58 -0.39 -3.97
N ILE A 80 2.77 0.48 -3.36
CA ILE A 80 3.07 1.90 -3.18
C ILE A 80 3.31 2.11 -1.68
N VAL A 81 4.46 2.67 -1.34
CA VAL A 81 4.82 3.00 0.04
C VAL A 81 4.36 4.42 0.36
N VAL A 82 3.68 4.59 1.48
CA VAL A 82 3.26 5.89 2.01
C VAL A 82 3.79 5.98 3.44
N THR A 83 4.85 6.76 3.65
CA THR A 83 5.57 6.74 4.92
C THR A 83 6.00 8.12 5.39
N GLY A 84 6.09 8.30 6.71
CA GLY A 84 6.76 9.45 7.32
C GLY A 84 8.24 9.23 7.59
N GLN A 85 8.76 8.05 7.29
CA GLN A 85 10.15 7.69 7.56
C GLN A 85 11.07 8.19 6.44
N VAL A 86 11.55 9.41 6.59
CA VAL A 86 12.38 10.10 5.58
C VAL A 86 13.61 9.27 5.21
N ASP A 87 14.26 8.67 6.19
CA ASP A 87 15.52 7.93 6.00
C ASP A 87 15.36 6.71 5.10
N ALA A 88 14.17 6.13 5.04
CA ALA A 88 13.90 4.96 4.22
C ALA A 88 13.57 5.29 2.76
N VAL A 89 13.26 6.54 2.45
CA VAL A 89 12.77 6.93 1.12
C VAL A 89 13.75 6.59 0.00
N PRO A 90 15.07 6.91 0.10
CA PRO A 90 15.99 6.58 -0.99
C PRO A 90 16.05 5.09 -1.31
N ALA A 91 16.13 4.24 -0.29
CA ALA A 91 16.17 2.79 -0.48
C ALA A 91 14.88 2.25 -1.09
N MET A 92 13.73 2.78 -0.66
CA MET A 92 12.43 2.38 -1.19
C MET A 92 12.25 2.81 -2.64
N ARG A 93 12.71 4.00 -3.00
CA ARG A 93 12.69 4.46 -4.39
C ARG A 93 13.55 3.60 -5.30
N GLU A 94 14.71 3.19 -4.82
CA GLU A 94 15.57 2.29 -5.57
C GLU A 94 14.90 0.93 -5.77
N LEU A 95 14.22 0.42 -4.76
CA LEU A 95 13.57 -0.89 -4.78
C LEU A 95 12.29 -0.90 -5.62
N LEU A 96 11.45 0.12 -5.46
CA LEU A 96 10.08 0.14 -6.00
C LEU A 96 9.87 1.11 -7.17
N GLY A 97 10.84 1.98 -7.43
CA GLY A 97 10.71 3.07 -8.38
C GLY A 97 10.30 4.38 -7.70
N ASP A 98 10.74 5.51 -8.27
CA ASP A 98 10.54 6.84 -7.68
C ASP A 98 9.08 7.20 -7.48
N ASP A 99 8.21 6.75 -8.41
CA ASP A 99 6.80 7.10 -8.42
C ASP A 99 5.97 6.29 -7.43
N ASN A 100 6.56 5.30 -6.79
CA ASN A 100 5.85 4.37 -5.90
C ASN A 100 6.16 4.62 -4.42
N VAL A 101 6.77 5.76 -4.09
CA VAL A 101 7.10 6.13 -2.72
C VAL A 101 6.62 7.54 -2.44
N PHE A 102 5.72 7.68 -1.47
CA PHE A 102 5.12 8.94 -1.06
C PHE A 102 5.49 9.24 0.39
N LEU A 103 6.07 10.41 0.63
CA LEU A 103 6.41 10.87 1.96
C LEU A 103 5.21 11.60 2.57
N LYS A 104 4.88 11.29 3.82
CA LYS A 104 3.81 12.00 4.56
C LYS A 104 4.32 13.37 5.03
N PRO A 105 3.51 14.43 4.96
CA PRO A 105 2.20 14.49 4.33
C PRO A 105 2.31 14.44 2.79
N PHE A 106 1.42 13.69 2.17
CA PHE A 106 1.44 13.49 0.71
C PHE A 106 0.34 14.30 0.01
N ALA A 107 0.55 14.59 -1.27
CA ALA A 107 -0.47 15.21 -2.11
C ALA A 107 -1.49 14.16 -2.55
N VAL A 108 -2.74 14.32 -2.14
CA VAL A 108 -3.82 13.36 -2.42
C VAL A 108 -4.00 13.12 -3.92
N VAL A 109 -4.02 14.20 -4.72
CA VAL A 109 -4.21 14.10 -6.16
C VAL A 109 -3.10 13.27 -6.82
N GLU A 110 -1.86 13.47 -6.40
CA GLU A 110 -0.71 12.73 -6.93
C GLU A 110 -0.79 11.25 -6.55
N LEU A 111 -1.18 10.94 -5.32
CA LEU A 111 -1.33 9.56 -4.87
C LEU A 111 -2.43 8.85 -5.65
N LEU A 112 -3.60 9.45 -5.77
CA LEU A 112 -4.72 8.87 -6.51
C LEU A 112 -4.38 8.68 -8.00
N ALA A 113 -3.67 9.62 -8.60
CA ALA A 113 -3.22 9.49 -9.99
C ALA A 113 -2.28 8.28 -10.15
N ARG A 114 -1.35 8.10 -9.20
CA ARG A 114 -0.43 6.95 -9.26
C ARG A 114 -1.15 5.63 -9.05
N VAL A 115 -2.09 5.57 -8.12
CA VAL A 115 -2.92 4.38 -7.92
C VAL A 115 -3.63 4.00 -9.23
N GLY A 116 -4.20 4.96 -9.91
CA GLY A 116 -4.86 4.73 -11.20
C GLY A 116 -3.91 4.21 -12.28
N GLN A 117 -2.69 4.76 -12.34
CA GLN A 117 -1.66 4.29 -13.28
C GLN A 117 -1.24 2.85 -13.03
N VAL A 118 -1.07 2.49 -11.75
CA VAL A 118 -0.60 1.16 -11.35
C VAL A 118 -1.67 0.09 -11.54
N THR A 119 -2.92 0.42 -11.21
CA THR A 119 -4.04 -0.54 -11.23
C THR A 119 -4.80 -0.56 -12.56
N GLY A 120 -4.64 0.43 -13.39
CA GLY A 120 -5.47 0.60 -14.60
C GLY A 120 -6.81 1.26 -14.32
N GLY A 121 -7.02 1.81 -13.12
CA GLY A 121 -8.27 2.43 -12.69
C GLY A 121 -9.15 1.50 -11.86
N PRO A 122 -10.28 2.02 -11.33
CA PRO A 122 -11.09 1.27 -10.36
C PRO A 122 -12.00 0.19 -10.98
N THR A 123 -12.10 0.16 -12.30
CA THR A 123 -12.96 -0.84 -12.97
C THR A 123 -12.32 -1.39 -14.24
#